data_0e3acd6fd90f9e0ee077c02bc9ef5633
#
_entry.id   0e3acd6fd90f9e0ee077c02bc9ef5633
#
_cell.length_a   1.000
_cell.length_b   1.000
_cell.length_c   1.000
_cell.angle_alpha   90.00
_cell.angle_beta   90.00
_cell.angle_gamma   90.00
#
_symmetry.space_group_name_H-M   'P 1'
#
loop_
_entity.id
_entity.type
_entity.pdbx_description
1 polymer ?
#
loop_
_entity_poly.entity_id
_entity_poly.type
_entity_poly.pdbx_seq_one_letter_code
_entity_poly.pdbx_strand_id
1 'polypeptide(L)'
;MKFSKLTLAIATTIGASASFSAFAIDLYVDTKTKQIYAEPGRGRVLMGAFERVEDKPVATPAEATEIADVRQDLEMKTNEIKALQEHMEEAEKVKVIMDKKGLQVESKDKNFKFKLGGRLQADATWNSNGNGYTRPAQVAGDPPVLGAPVDANDGTEVRRGRMRFEGVFYKDWLTRLEADFADNAVAVKDAFLQYNGFDFMSVTAGQQKQNMSMELLESSNDQMFTERSLMNILAAPVDDRALGLNFQHFSENWLVQAGAFGDSVAASSGTNVDEGWAINSRVVFNPILEKTKLIHLGVSGNYRQPDGNKNVLAAKNLRFDYETTHMSNLNLIDKTVDNPNNISQLGLEAFGMLGPFSTGGEYMQMWIDQGTPVSQQNPNNDLSLNGWYAEAAWTLTGESRKYKDGNFKYLEPANPFSLKNGTWGAVETAIRYSGADLNDGSFKGGNIQNLTLAVNWYLNSNVRLMADWTRVMSLDNSPVSTTATPGGSDPLTNSFWLRTQIAY
;
A
#
# COMPACT_ATOMS: atom_id res chain seq x y z
N MET A 1 -35.42 -4.00 14.93
CA MET A 1 -35.50 -5.26 15.69
C MET A 1 -36.33 -6.25 14.89
N LYS A 2 -35.69 -7.23 14.26
CA LYS A 2 -36.39 -8.35 13.60
C LYS A 2 -36.28 -9.54 14.55
N PHE A 3 -37.37 -9.90 15.18
CA PHE A 3 -37.44 -11.13 15.99
C PHE A 3 -37.22 -12.35 15.08
N SER A 4 -36.32 -13.23 15.47
CA SER A 4 -36.03 -14.44 14.71
C SER A 4 -37.24 -15.40 14.78
N LYS A 5 -37.49 -16.12 13.70
CA LYS A 5 -38.61 -17.10 13.55
C LYS A 5 -38.55 -18.24 14.57
N LEU A 6 -37.52 -18.32 15.41
CA LEU A 6 -37.38 -19.34 16.45
C LEU A 6 -38.16 -19.00 17.73
N THR A 7 -38.41 -17.73 18.00
CA THR A 7 -39.16 -17.29 19.18
C THR A 7 -40.66 -17.50 19.04
N LEU A 8 -41.16 -17.68 17.81
CA LEU A 8 -42.59 -17.90 17.55
C LEU A 8 -43.00 -19.38 17.64
N ALA A 9 -42.06 -20.32 17.57
CA ALA A 9 -42.33 -21.75 17.62
C ALA A 9 -42.51 -22.29 19.06
N ILE A 10 -42.01 -21.60 20.08
CA ILE A 10 -42.12 -22.03 21.49
C ILE A 10 -43.44 -21.52 22.13
N ALA A 11 -44.05 -20.48 21.56
CA ALA A 11 -45.31 -19.93 22.08
C ALA A 11 -46.57 -20.72 21.62
N THR A 12 -46.42 -21.63 20.62
CA THR A 12 -47.56 -22.34 20.03
C THR A 12 -47.75 -23.78 20.51
N THR A 13 -46.83 -24.32 21.31
CA THR A 13 -46.91 -25.72 21.81
C THR A 13 -47.40 -25.88 23.23
N ILE A 14 -47.70 -24.80 23.96
CA ILE A 14 -48.31 -24.85 25.32
C ILE A 14 -49.81 -24.61 25.30
N GLY A 15 -50.45 -24.40 24.15
CA GLY A 15 -51.84 -24.01 23.99
C GLY A 15 -52.82 -25.10 23.56
N ALA A 16 -52.46 -26.38 23.61
CA ALA A 16 -53.36 -27.44 23.15
C ALA A 16 -53.47 -28.61 24.11
N SER A 17 -54.09 -28.39 25.28
CA SER A 17 -54.77 -29.47 25.98
C SER A 17 -55.77 -28.90 27.02
N ALA A 18 -56.98 -29.30 26.89
CA ALA A 18 -58.13 -29.19 27.81
C ALA A 18 -59.01 -27.93 27.68
N SER A 19 -59.88 -27.99 26.70
CA SER A 19 -61.15 -27.27 26.76
C SER A 19 -62.09 -27.96 27.79
N PHE A 20 -61.97 -27.57 29.04
CA PHE A 20 -63.09 -27.75 29.97
C PHE A 20 -63.79 -26.39 30.09
N SER A 21 -65.06 -26.34 29.69
CA SER A 21 -65.91 -25.16 29.85
C SER A 21 -66.10 -24.93 31.33
N ALA A 22 -65.32 -24.04 31.88
CA ALA A 22 -65.60 -23.48 33.21
C ALA A 22 -66.86 -22.63 33.08
N PHE A 23 -67.94 -23.02 33.76
CA PHE A 23 -69.13 -22.20 33.89
C PHE A 23 -68.76 -21.03 34.80
N ALA A 24 -68.49 -19.89 34.22
CA ALA A 24 -68.43 -18.65 34.97
C ALA A 24 -69.78 -18.27 35.51
N ILE A 25 -69.89 -18.04 36.80
CA ILE A 25 -71.10 -17.58 37.45
C ILE A 25 -71.10 -16.08 37.58
N ASP A 26 -72.07 -15.41 36.95
CA ASP A 26 -72.25 -13.97 37.10
C ASP A 26 -72.72 -13.65 38.53
N LEU A 27 -71.97 -12.81 39.23
CA LEU A 27 -72.29 -12.34 40.56
C LEU A 27 -72.78 -10.90 40.50
N TYR A 28 -73.88 -10.65 41.23
CA TYR A 28 -74.51 -9.35 41.31
C TYR A 28 -74.55 -8.86 42.77
N VAL A 29 -74.30 -7.57 42.97
CA VAL A 29 -74.40 -6.93 44.29
C VAL A 29 -75.62 -6.05 44.36
N ASP A 30 -76.44 -6.21 45.43
CA ASP A 30 -77.49 -5.29 45.70
C ASP A 30 -76.97 -3.95 46.22
N THR A 31 -77.36 -2.87 45.58
CA THR A 31 -76.78 -1.54 45.84
C THR A 31 -77.17 -0.99 47.22
N LYS A 32 -78.26 -1.48 47.81
CA LYS A 32 -78.77 -1.06 49.14
C LYS A 32 -78.30 -1.95 50.26
N THR A 33 -78.34 -3.29 50.09
CA THR A 33 -78.07 -4.24 51.16
C THR A 33 -76.58 -4.70 51.13
N LYS A 34 -75.84 -4.45 50.04
CA LYS A 34 -74.47 -4.91 49.78
C LYS A 34 -74.31 -6.44 49.77
N GLN A 35 -75.44 -7.21 49.72
CA GLN A 35 -75.38 -8.66 49.59
C GLN A 35 -75.15 -9.10 48.16
N ILE A 36 -74.44 -10.25 47.97
CA ILE A 36 -74.03 -10.80 46.68
C ILE A 36 -75.05 -11.91 46.31
N TYR A 37 -75.49 -11.89 45.06
CA TYR A 37 -76.46 -12.86 44.50
C TYR A 37 -75.86 -13.42 43.17
N ALA A 38 -76.26 -14.69 42.88
CA ALA A 38 -75.87 -15.34 41.63
C ALA A 38 -76.91 -15.07 40.49
N GLU A 39 -77.95 -14.23 40.73
CA GLU A 39 -79.01 -13.95 39.76
C GLU A 39 -79.26 -12.43 39.65
N PRO A 40 -79.57 -11.95 38.43
CA PRO A 40 -79.94 -10.55 38.26
C PRO A 40 -81.25 -10.22 38.98
N GLY A 41 -81.37 -9.01 39.51
CA GLY A 41 -82.56 -8.55 40.21
C GLY A 41 -82.70 -7.03 40.31
N ARG A 42 -83.85 -6.52 40.69
CA ARG A 42 -84.12 -5.08 40.76
C ARG A 42 -83.30 -4.43 41.86
N GLY A 43 -82.42 -3.51 41.48
CA GLY A 43 -81.46 -2.83 42.39
C GLY A 43 -80.14 -3.56 42.54
N ARG A 44 -79.86 -4.57 41.74
CA ARG A 44 -78.59 -5.32 41.69
C ARG A 44 -77.71 -4.89 40.48
N VAL A 45 -76.45 -4.77 40.66
CA VAL A 45 -75.46 -4.41 39.64
C VAL A 45 -74.48 -5.58 39.47
N LEU A 46 -74.20 -5.95 38.25
CA LEU A 46 -73.22 -7.01 37.90
C LEU A 46 -71.83 -6.65 38.47
N MET A 47 -71.30 -7.54 39.28
CA MET A 47 -69.90 -7.40 39.79
C MET A 47 -68.82 -7.95 38.80
N GLY A 48 -69.22 -8.91 37.97
CA GLY A 48 -68.36 -9.62 37.04
C GLY A 48 -68.65 -11.12 37.03
N ALA A 49 -68.07 -11.83 36.07
CA ALA A 49 -68.07 -13.27 36.00
C ALA A 49 -66.93 -13.83 36.87
N PHE A 50 -67.29 -14.73 37.80
CA PHE A 50 -66.32 -15.34 38.70
C PHE A 50 -66.23 -16.85 38.41
N GLU A 51 -65.01 -17.34 38.33
CA GLU A 51 -64.72 -18.75 38.12
C GLU A 51 -64.42 -19.41 39.48
N ARG A 52 -64.98 -20.59 39.67
CA ARG A 52 -64.70 -21.36 40.87
C ARG A 52 -63.27 -21.83 40.84
N VAL A 53 -62.44 -21.44 41.80
CA VAL A 53 -61.15 -21.98 41.99
C VAL A 53 -61.27 -23.40 42.51
N GLU A 54 -61.08 -24.38 41.63
CA GLU A 54 -60.96 -25.77 42.08
C GLU A 54 -59.49 -25.93 42.65
N ASP A 55 -59.44 -26.62 43.79
CA ASP A 55 -58.08 -26.99 44.30
C ASP A 55 -57.42 -27.84 43.28
N LYS A 56 -56.25 -27.35 42.79
CA LYS A 56 -55.39 -28.11 41.85
C LYS A 56 -55.11 -29.47 42.49
N PRO A 57 -55.31 -30.57 41.77
CA PRO A 57 -54.92 -31.88 42.29
C PRO A 57 -53.46 -31.84 42.71
N VAL A 58 -53.11 -32.28 43.89
CA VAL A 58 -51.79 -32.47 44.38
C VAL A 58 -51.09 -33.45 43.44
N ALA A 59 -50.03 -32.99 42.72
CA ALA A 59 -49.29 -33.83 41.78
C ALA A 59 -48.87 -35.12 42.46
N THR A 60 -49.07 -36.23 41.79
CA THR A 60 -48.59 -37.51 42.29
C THR A 60 -47.06 -37.49 42.45
N PRO A 61 -46.46 -38.28 43.35
CA PRO A 61 -44.99 -38.28 43.52
C PRO A 61 -44.20 -38.49 42.21
N ALA A 62 -44.75 -39.21 41.25
CA ALA A 62 -44.17 -39.44 39.94
C ALA A 62 -44.18 -38.15 39.05
N GLU A 63 -45.34 -37.43 39.01
CA GLU A 63 -45.47 -36.17 38.28
C GLU A 63 -44.61 -35.05 38.90
N ALA A 64 -44.46 -35.03 40.23
CA ALA A 64 -43.57 -34.11 40.93
C ALA A 64 -42.10 -34.33 40.56
N THR A 65 -41.71 -35.60 40.36
CA THR A 65 -40.33 -35.94 39.92
C THR A 65 -40.13 -35.55 38.46
N GLU A 66 -41.09 -35.84 37.58
CA GLU A 66 -40.98 -35.39 36.15
C GLU A 66 -40.95 -33.86 36.02
N ILE A 67 -41.74 -33.13 36.81
CA ILE A 67 -41.66 -31.66 36.84
C ILE A 67 -40.33 -31.16 37.38
N ALA A 68 -39.74 -31.82 38.34
CA ALA A 68 -38.42 -31.49 38.87
C ALA A 68 -37.31 -31.74 37.81
N ASP A 69 -37.37 -32.88 37.13
CA ASP A 69 -36.42 -33.23 36.06
C ASP A 69 -36.52 -32.24 34.88
N VAL A 70 -37.76 -31.89 34.45
CA VAL A 70 -37.97 -30.88 33.40
C VAL A 70 -37.48 -29.50 33.83
N ARG A 71 -37.65 -29.12 35.09
CA ARG A 71 -37.09 -27.86 35.62
C ARG A 71 -35.56 -27.87 35.62
N GLN A 72 -34.95 -28.96 36.01
CA GLN A 72 -33.47 -29.10 35.99
C GLN A 72 -32.95 -29.07 34.58
N ASP A 73 -33.60 -29.74 33.62
CA ASP A 73 -33.24 -29.66 32.20
C ASP A 73 -33.39 -28.25 31.64
N LEU A 74 -34.45 -27.55 32.00
CA LEU A 74 -34.69 -26.17 31.59
C LEU A 74 -33.62 -25.23 32.15
N GLU A 75 -33.19 -25.42 33.39
CA GLU A 75 -32.14 -24.65 34.03
C GLU A 75 -30.77 -24.92 33.38
N MET A 76 -30.45 -26.19 33.11
CA MET A 76 -29.25 -26.55 32.35
C MET A 76 -29.23 -25.90 30.95
N LYS A 77 -30.34 -26.00 30.21
CA LYS A 77 -30.49 -25.37 28.90
C LYS A 77 -30.38 -23.85 28.94
N THR A 78 -30.94 -23.23 29.97
CA THR A 78 -30.87 -21.79 30.18
C THR A 78 -29.41 -21.36 30.46
N ASN A 79 -28.68 -22.11 31.26
CA ASN A 79 -27.28 -21.87 31.56
C ASN A 79 -26.37 -22.11 30.31
N GLU A 80 -26.67 -23.14 29.51
CA GLU A 80 -26.01 -23.40 28.22
C GLU A 80 -26.23 -22.24 27.23
N ILE A 81 -27.46 -21.76 27.10
CA ILE A 81 -27.81 -20.60 26.27
C ILE A 81 -27.07 -19.35 26.75
N LYS A 82 -27.00 -19.13 28.07
CA LYS A 82 -26.29 -18.00 28.64
C LYS A 82 -24.78 -18.07 28.38
N ALA A 83 -24.21 -19.24 28.57
CA ALA A 83 -22.79 -19.47 28.23
C ALA A 83 -22.51 -19.27 26.73
N LEU A 84 -23.39 -19.76 25.85
CA LEU A 84 -23.29 -19.52 24.40
C LEU A 84 -23.44 -18.03 24.05
N GLN A 85 -24.33 -17.31 24.72
CA GLN A 85 -24.46 -15.86 24.52
C GLN A 85 -23.22 -15.10 24.97
N GLU A 86 -22.66 -15.46 26.14
CA GLU A 86 -21.40 -14.89 26.62
C GLU A 86 -20.24 -15.18 25.66
N HIS A 87 -20.13 -16.41 25.13
CA HIS A 87 -19.16 -16.77 24.10
C HIS A 87 -19.37 -16.02 22.77
N MET A 88 -20.62 -15.84 22.36
CA MET A 88 -20.92 -15.05 21.16
C MET A 88 -20.58 -13.57 21.35
N GLU A 89 -20.87 -13.00 22.51
CA GLU A 89 -20.48 -11.62 22.84
C GLU A 89 -18.96 -11.44 22.90
N GLU A 90 -18.22 -12.44 23.39
CA GLU A 90 -16.76 -12.43 23.37
C GLU A 90 -16.20 -12.56 21.94
N ALA A 91 -16.77 -13.46 21.14
CA ALA A 91 -16.39 -13.61 19.73
C ALA A 91 -16.71 -12.36 18.89
N GLU A 92 -17.76 -11.62 19.24
CA GLU A 92 -18.11 -10.35 18.60
C GLU A 92 -17.19 -9.16 18.98
N LYS A 93 -16.34 -9.29 20.03
CA LYS A 93 -15.41 -8.22 20.43
C LYS A 93 -14.35 -7.96 19.37
N VAL A 94 -14.01 -8.97 18.59
CA VAL A 94 -12.97 -8.91 17.55
C VAL A 94 -13.51 -9.41 16.23
N LYS A 95 -13.43 -8.60 15.19
CA LYS A 95 -13.79 -8.98 13.82
C LYS A 95 -12.53 -9.35 13.04
N VAL A 96 -12.46 -10.58 12.59
CA VAL A 96 -11.38 -11.04 11.68
C VAL A 96 -11.93 -10.98 10.25
N ILE A 97 -11.20 -10.31 9.36
CA ILE A 97 -11.53 -10.13 7.95
C ILE A 97 -10.35 -10.64 7.13
N MET A 98 -10.62 -11.49 6.17
CA MET A 98 -9.66 -11.88 5.15
C MET A 98 -10.24 -11.54 3.78
N ASP A 99 -9.64 -10.57 3.12
CA ASP A 99 -10.09 -10.07 1.82
C ASP A 99 -8.89 -9.74 0.92
N LYS A 100 -9.14 -9.09 -0.22
CA LYS A 100 -8.11 -8.65 -1.16
C LYS A 100 -7.03 -7.74 -0.56
N LYS A 101 -7.21 -7.23 0.64
CA LYS A 101 -6.24 -6.39 1.36
C LYS A 101 -5.43 -7.18 2.38
N GLY A 102 -5.57 -8.50 2.43
CA GLY A 102 -4.90 -9.38 3.37
C GLY A 102 -5.70 -9.65 4.64
N LEU A 103 -5.01 -10.13 5.66
CA LEU A 103 -5.60 -10.43 6.96
C LEU A 103 -5.75 -9.16 7.79
N GLN A 104 -6.96 -8.89 8.25
CA GLN A 104 -7.28 -7.74 9.10
C GLN A 104 -8.01 -8.22 10.37
N VAL A 105 -7.64 -7.63 11.50
CA VAL A 105 -8.28 -7.85 12.79
C VAL A 105 -8.70 -6.49 13.32
N GLU A 106 -9.98 -6.32 13.65
CA GLU A 106 -10.55 -5.05 14.08
C GLU A 106 -11.37 -5.24 15.35
N SER A 107 -11.19 -4.38 16.37
CA SER A 107 -12.04 -4.35 17.55
C SER A 107 -13.44 -3.82 17.23
N LYS A 108 -14.46 -4.21 18.01
CA LYS A 108 -15.86 -3.81 17.83
C LYS A 108 -16.04 -2.28 17.88
N ASP A 109 -15.28 -1.61 18.73
CA ASP A 109 -15.28 -0.15 18.89
C ASP A 109 -14.43 0.57 17.83
N LYS A 110 -13.76 -0.19 16.94
CA LYS A 110 -12.85 0.30 15.89
C LYS A 110 -11.66 1.12 16.42
N ASN A 111 -11.36 1.04 17.71
CA ASN A 111 -10.21 1.71 18.30
C ASN A 111 -8.90 1.02 17.93
N PHE A 112 -8.95 -0.30 17.68
CA PHE A 112 -7.78 -1.09 17.33
C PHE A 112 -8.05 -1.82 16.03
N LYS A 113 -7.11 -1.69 15.08
CA LYS A 113 -7.12 -2.42 13.84
C LYS A 113 -5.71 -2.84 13.48
N PHE A 114 -5.52 -4.11 13.16
CA PHE A 114 -4.27 -4.66 12.70
C PHE A 114 -4.45 -5.26 11.31
N LYS A 115 -3.46 -5.08 10.47
CA LYS A 115 -3.45 -5.60 9.11
C LYS A 115 -2.09 -6.20 8.82
N LEU A 116 -2.10 -7.43 8.32
CA LEU A 116 -0.94 -8.07 7.72
C LEU A 116 -1.14 -8.09 6.21
N GLY A 117 -0.19 -7.52 5.50
CA GLY A 117 -0.16 -7.48 4.05
C GLY A 117 1.25 -7.76 3.54
N GLY A 118 1.40 -7.80 2.23
CA GLY A 118 2.70 -8.04 1.64
C GLY A 118 2.68 -8.04 0.13
N ARG A 119 3.85 -8.35 -0.45
CA ARG A 119 4.01 -8.54 -1.90
C ARG A 119 5.14 -9.49 -2.20
N LEU A 120 4.95 -10.22 -3.28
CA LEU A 120 5.99 -11.00 -3.95
C LEU A 120 6.04 -10.57 -5.40
N GLN A 121 7.23 -10.25 -5.89
CA GLN A 121 7.53 -9.99 -7.29
C GLN A 121 8.67 -10.91 -7.69
N ALA A 122 8.40 -11.81 -8.66
CA ALA A 122 9.38 -12.71 -9.22
C ALA A 122 9.56 -12.37 -10.71
N ASP A 123 10.80 -12.18 -11.11
CA ASP A 123 11.19 -11.71 -12.43
C ASP A 123 11.95 -12.78 -13.19
N ALA A 124 11.79 -12.78 -14.52
CA ALA A 124 12.66 -13.41 -15.47
C ALA A 124 13.08 -12.35 -16.50
N THR A 125 14.38 -12.23 -16.76
CA THR A 125 14.94 -11.18 -17.61
C THR A 125 15.86 -11.78 -18.68
N TRP A 126 15.82 -11.15 -19.85
CA TRP A 126 16.70 -11.47 -20.98
C TRP A 126 17.24 -10.18 -21.56
N ASN A 127 18.56 -10.16 -21.81
CA ASN A 127 19.26 -9.03 -22.37
C ASN A 127 19.83 -9.41 -23.74
N SER A 128 19.49 -8.64 -24.76
CA SER A 128 20.06 -8.81 -26.10
C SER A 128 21.15 -7.77 -26.32
N ASN A 129 22.40 -8.20 -26.28
CA ASN A 129 23.54 -7.39 -26.60
C ASN A 129 23.89 -7.58 -28.08
N GLY A 130 23.48 -6.65 -28.94
CA GLY A 130 23.71 -6.78 -30.38
C GLY A 130 25.19 -6.95 -30.77
N ASN A 131 26.14 -6.40 -29.99
CA ASN A 131 27.57 -6.39 -30.31
C ASN A 131 28.51 -6.66 -29.11
N GLY A 132 28.01 -7.12 -27.97
CA GLY A 132 28.80 -7.29 -26.75
C GLY A 132 29.35 -5.95 -26.18
N TYR A 133 29.36 -5.86 -24.89
CA TYR A 133 29.99 -4.72 -24.21
C TYR A 133 31.41 -5.06 -23.81
N THR A 134 32.28 -4.05 -23.75
CA THR A 134 33.62 -4.19 -23.18
C THR A 134 33.72 -3.27 -21.96
N ARG A 135 34.16 -3.81 -20.85
CA ARG A 135 34.48 -3.01 -19.68
C ARG A 135 35.96 -2.59 -19.77
N PRO A 136 36.35 -1.29 -19.69
CA PRO A 136 37.73 -0.91 -19.51
C PRO A 136 38.23 -1.58 -18.24
N ALA A 137 39.27 -2.39 -18.36
CA ALA A 137 39.88 -3.03 -17.20
C ALA A 137 40.51 -1.95 -16.31
N GLN A 138 39.85 -1.61 -15.22
CA GLN A 138 40.48 -0.90 -14.11
C GLN A 138 40.97 -1.92 -13.09
N VAL A 139 42.16 -2.42 -13.30
CA VAL A 139 42.94 -3.02 -12.22
C VAL A 139 43.94 -1.96 -11.75
N ALA A 140 43.83 -1.57 -10.48
CA ALA A 140 44.77 -0.64 -9.89
C ALA A 140 46.21 -1.23 -10.01
N GLY A 141 47.04 -0.65 -10.88
CA GLY A 141 48.42 -1.04 -11.05
C GLY A 141 48.78 -1.73 -12.38
N ASP A 142 47.81 -2.19 -13.17
CA ASP A 142 48.07 -2.78 -14.49
C ASP A 142 47.68 -1.82 -15.63
N PRO A 143 48.38 -1.86 -16.79
CA PRO A 143 47.95 -1.10 -17.95
C PRO A 143 46.54 -1.57 -18.38
N PRO A 144 45.68 -0.65 -18.85
CA PRO A 144 44.33 -0.99 -19.26
C PRO A 144 44.39 -2.06 -20.35
N VAL A 145 44.01 -3.28 -19.97
CA VAL A 145 43.78 -4.34 -20.94
C VAL A 145 42.47 -3.98 -21.65
N LEU A 146 42.53 -3.57 -22.89
CA LEU A 146 41.41 -3.30 -23.73
C LEU A 146 40.42 -4.50 -23.71
N GLY A 147 39.36 -4.29 -23.01
CA GLY A 147 38.07 -4.89 -23.19
C GLY A 147 37.98 -6.40 -23.14
N ALA A 148 37.95 -7.01 -21.95
CA ALA A 148 37.24 -8.28 -21.86
C ALA A 148 35.75 -8.06 -22.25
N PRO A 149 35.20 -8.87 -23.16
CA PRO A 149 33.75 -8.79 -23.46
C PRO A 149 32.96 -8.98 -22.18
N VAL A 150 32.00 -8.11 -21.94
CA VAL A 150 31.05 -8.23 -20.82
C VAL A 150 29.67 -8.44 -21.44
N ASP A 151 29.05 -9.52 -21.05
CA ASP A 151 27.67 -9.81 -21.41
C ASP A 151 26.75 -9.37 -20.27
N ALA A 152 25.60 -8.80 -20.61
CA ALA A 152 24.56 -8.56 -19.64
C ALA A 152 23.89 -9.89 -19.30
N ASN A 153 23.91 -10.28 -18.04
CA ASN A 153 23.40 -11.56 -17.61
C ASN A 153 21.89 -11.66 -17.81
N ASP A 154 21.44 -12.84 -18.21
CA ASP A 154 20.04 -13.26 -18.17
C ASP A 154 19.76 -14.01 -16.86
N GLY A 155 18.52 -14.03 -16.40
CA GLY A 155 18.22 -14.83 -15.23
C GLY A 155 16.84 -14.61 -14.62
N THR A 156 16.68 -15.22 -13.47
CA THR A 156 15.46 -15.13 -12.66
C THR A 156 15.80 -14.71 -11.23
N GLU A 157 14.95 -13.91 -10.62
CA GLU A 157 15.13 -13.44 -9.26
C GLU A 157 13.80 -13.25 -8.53
N VAL A 158 13.85 -13.21 -7.22
CA VAL A 158 12.80 -12.60 -6.39
C VAL A 158 13.15 -11.14 -6.22
N ARG A 159 12.59 -10.29 -7.07
CA ARG A 159 12.90 -8.86 -7.08
C ARG A 159 12.44 -8.13 -5.83
N ARG A 160 11.29 -8.53 -5.25
CA ARG A 160 10.78 -8.01 -3.97
C ARG A 160 9.99 -9.09 -3.24
N GLY A 161 10.33 -9.29 -1.98
CA GLY A 161 9.64 -10.17 -1.06
C GLY A 161 9.31 -9.43 0.22
N ARG A 162 8.19 -8.67 0.27
CA ARG A 162 7.89 -7.76 1.38
C ARG A 162 6.77 -8.26 2.27
N MET A 163 6.96 -8.08 3.57
CA MET A 163 5.91 -8.20 4.57
C MET A 163 5.65 -6.83 5.18
N ARG A 164 4.37 -6.52 5.38
CA ARG A 164 3.92 -5.26 5.94
C ARG A 164 2.93 -5.51 7.07
N PHE A 165 3.21 -4.94 8.21
CA PHE A 165 2.31 -4.83 9.34
C PHE A 165 1.83 -3.39 9.45
N GLU A 166 0.51 -3.20 9.57
CA GLU A 166 -0.11 -1.91 9.88
C GLU A 166 -0.97 -2.05 11.14
N GLY A 167 -0.81 -1.13 12.08
CA GLY A 167 -1.62 -1.05 13.29
C GLY A 167 -2.29 0.31 13.41
N VAL A 168 -3.57 0.34 13.73
CA VAL A 168 -4.29 1.56 14.12
C VAL A 168 -4.64 1.43 15.59
N PHE A 169 -4.33 2.46 16.36
CA PHE A 169 -4.58 2.56 17.79
C PHE A 169 -5.43 3.81 18.05
N TYR A 170 -6.48 3.64 18.83
CA TYR A 170 -7.40 4.72 19.21
C TYR A 170 -7.91 5.56 18.02
N LYS A 171 -8.08 4.88 16.84
CA LYS A 171 -8.53 5.43 15.55
C LYS A 171 -7.54 6.38 14.85
N ASP A 172 -6.77 7.15 15.61
CA ASP A 172 -5.98 8.27 15.09
C ASP A 172 -4.51 7.93 14.89
N TRP A 173 -3.99 6.94 15.60
CA TRP A 173 -2.59 6.55 15.54
C TRP A 173 -2.39 5.37 14.60
N LEU A 174 -1.72 5.59 13.48
CA LEU A 174 -1.32 4.56 12.53
C LEU A 174 0.16 4.26 12.70
N THR A 175 0.51 2.99 12.83
CA THR A 175 1.90 2.52 12.69
C THR A 175 2.04 1.64 11.48
N ARG A 176 3.19 1.68 10.83
CA ARG A 176 3.57 0.76 9.75
C ARG A 176 4.98 0.27 9.95
N LEU A 177 5.14 -1.03 9.74
CA LEU A 177 6.44 -1.70 9.61
C LEU A 177 6.41 -2.53 8.32
N GLU A 178 7.30 -2.22 7.37
CA GLU A 178 7.49 -2.98 6.14
C GLU A 178 8.97 -3.37 6.01
N ALA A 179 9.23 -4.64 5.77
CA ALA A 179 10.56 -5.17 5.50
C ALA A 179 10.58 -5.92 4.16
N ASP A 180 11.70 -5.82 3.44
CA ASP A 180 11.98 -6.54 2.21
C ASP A 180 12.99 -7.66 2.53
N PHE A 181 12.71 -8.86 2.04
CA PHE A 181 13.50 -10.07 2.24
C PHE A 181 14.14 -10.57 0.93
N ALA A 182 14.13 -9.75 -0.12
CA ALA A 182 14.82 -10.06 -1.35
C ALA A 182 16.35 -10.10 -1.14
N ASP A 183 17.09 -10.69 -2.08
CA ASP A 183 18.57 -10.75 -2.10
C ASP A 183 19.20 -11.42 -0.87
N ASN A 184 18.45 -12.31 -0.19
CA ASN A 184 18.89 -12.96 1.06
C ASN A 184 19.28 -11.97 2.17
N ALA A 185 18.75 -10.75 2.11
CA ALA A 185 18.97 -9.70 3.10
C ALA A 185 17.64 -9.19 3.66
N VAL A 186 17.68 -8.56 4.83
CA VAL A 186 16.52 -7.90 5.40
C VAL A 186 16.73 -6.40 5.35
N ALA A 187 15.91 -5.71 4.55
CA ALA A 187 15.93 -4.26 4.44
C ALA A 187 14.64 -3.67 5.01
N VAL A 188 14.75 -2.86 6.06
CA VAL A 188 13.61 -2.09 6.59
C VAL A 188 13.23 -1.04 5.58
N LYS A 189 11.98 -1.08 5.09
CA LYS A 189 11.45 -0.08 4.15
C LYS A 189 10.71 1.02 4.91
N ASP A 190 9.56 0.73 5.46
CA ASP A 190 8.79 1.69 6.23
C ASP A 190 8.82 1.29 7.72
N ALA A 191 9.06 2.24 8.62
CA ALA A 191 8.99 2.06 10.06
C ALA A 191 8.61 3.40 10.71
N PHE A 192 7.30 3.67 10.82
CA PHE A 192 6.82 4.97 11.26
C PHE A 192 5.58 4.91 12.12
N LEU A 193 5.35 5.99 12.87
CA LEU A 193 4.12 6.31 13.56
C LEU A 193 3.51 7.56 12.91
N GLN A 194 2.22 7.52 12.60
CA GLN A 194 1.47 8.64 12.02
C GLN A 194 0.28 8.98 12.91
N TYR A 195 0.09 10.26 13.16
CA TYR A 195 -1.08 10.80 13.84
C TYR A 195 -2.04 11.45 12.83
N ASN A 196 -3.29 11.00 12.84
CA ASN A 196 -4.37 11.44 11.93
C ASN A 196 -5.52 12.14 12.67
N GLY A 197 -5.34 12.50 13.94
CA GLY A 197 -6.39 13.12 14.75
C GLY A 197 -6.61 14.61 14.50
N PHE A 198 -5.84 15.24 13.60
CA PHE A 198 -6.12 16.59 13.15
C PHE A 198 -7.03 16.55 11.92
N ASP A 199 -8.07 17.40 11.87
CA ASP A 199 -9.00 17.45 10.75
C ASP A 199 -8.37 17.91 9.42
N PHE A 200 -7.26 18.63 9.49
CA PHE A 200 -6.64 19.30 8.33
C PHE A 200 -5.28 18.73 7.94
N MET A 201 -4.63 17.91 8.77
CA MET A 201 -3.33 17.33 8.44
C MET A 201 -3.06 16.00 9.15
N SER A 202 -2.11 15.24 8.63
CA SER A 202 -1.46 14.16 9.34
C SER A 202 0.01 14.48 9.62
N VAL A 203 0.53 13.88 10.68
CA VAL A 203 1.94 14.03 11.09
C VAL A 203 2.54 12.64 11.18
N THR A 204 3.63 12.41 10.46
CA THR A 204 4.31 11.11 10.41
C THR A 204 5.73 11.25 10.92
N ALA A 205 6.13 10.42 11.88
CA ALA A 205 7.48 10.36 12.42
C ALA A 205 8.08 8.96 12.24
N GLY A 206 9.29 8.86 11.73
CA GLY A 206 10.00 7.60 11.50
C GLY A 206 10.52 7.45 10.07
N GLN A 207 10.91 6.21 9.73
CA GLN A 207 11.42 5.85 8.40
C GLN A 207 10.28 5.81 7.39
N GLN A 208 10.33 6.68 6.39
CA GLN A 208 9.31 6.83 5.35
C GLN A 208 9.92 7.38 4.07
N LYS A 209 9.17 7.31 2.96
CA LYS A 209 9.57 7.99 1.71
C LYS A 209 9.54 9.50 1.89
N GLN A 210 10.47 10.18 1.26
CA GLN A 210 10.54 11.63 1.24
C GLN A 210 9.59 12.23 0.20
N ASN A 211 9.25 13.52 0.32
CA ASN A 211 8.21 14.18 -0.49
C ASN A 211 8.72 14.65 -1.86
N MET A 212 9.29 13.76 -2.64
CA MET A 212 9.82 14.05 -3.96
C MET A 212 9.28 13.07 -4.99
N SER A 213 8.92 13.55 -6.20
CA SER A 213 8.51 12.75 -7.35
C SER A 213 7.27 11.87 -7.11
N MET A 214 6.31 11.91 -8.00
CA MET A 214 5.17 10.99 -7.98
C MET A 214 5.63 9.55 -8.20
N GLU A 215 6.53 9.29 -9.17
CA GLU A 215 7.02 7.95 -9.46
C GLU A 215 7.79 7.34 -8.27
N LEU A 216 8.59 8.14 -7.57
CA LEU A 216 9.31 7.67 -6.38
C LEU A 216 8.35 7.33 -5.25
N LEU A 217 7.32 8.17 -5.02
CA LEU A 217 6.29 7.97 -3.99
C LEU A 217 5.33 6.83 -4.32
N GLU A 218 5.11 6.56 -5.60
CA GLU A 218 4.25 5.47 -6.04
C GLU A 218 4.75 4.11 -5.50
N SER A 219 3.81 3.29 -5.08
CA SER A 219 4.13 1.93 -4.63
C SER A 219 4.58 1.07 -5.81
N SER A 220 5.61 0.24 -5.63
CA SER A 220 5.99 -0.73 -6.67
C SER A 220 4.90 -1.78 -6.97
N ASN A 221 3.81 -1.86 -6.20
CA ASN A 221 2.62 -2.62 -6.56
C ASN A 221 1.77 -1.92 -7.63
N ASP A 222 1.86 -0.60 -7.70
CA ASP A 222 0.96 0.24 -8.47
C ASP A 222 1.56 0.65 -9.82
N GLN A 223 2.89 0.58 -9.95
CA GLN A 223 3.64 0.97 -11.16
C GLN A 223 3.21 0.17 -12.39
N MET A 224 3.14 0.87 -13.53
CA MET A 224 2.82 0.28 -14.84
C MET A 224 4.01 -0.48 -15.45
N PHE A 225 5.22 -0.08 -15.13
CA PHE A 225 6.46 -0.67 -15.63
C PHE A 225 7.14 -1.49 -14.53
N THR A 226 7.90 -2.50 -14.92
CA THR A 226 8.63 -3.36 -13.99
C THR A 226 9.61 -2.56 -13.14
N GLU A 227 10.29 -1.57 -13.75
CA GLU A 227 11.21 -0.69 -13.04
C GLU A 227 10.89 0.79 -13.33
N ARG A 228 11.40 1.68 -12.48
CA ARG A 228 11.23 3.12 -12.58
C ARG A 228 11.94 3.70 -13.80
N SER A 229 11.61 4.93 -14.16
CA SER A 229 12.22 5.68 -15.25
C SER A 229 13.68 6.04 -14.96
N LEU A 230 14.40 6.49 -15.98
CA LEU A 230 15.77 6.98 -15.85
C LEU A 230 15.88 8.21 -14.93
N MET A 231 14.83 9.02 -14.79
CA MET A 231 14.82 10.12 -13.83
C MET A 231 15.10 9.64 -12.40
N ASN A 232 14.73 8.41 -12.08
CA ASN A 232 14.96 7.84 -10.76
C ASN A 232 16.46 7.62 -10.43
N ILE A 233 17.36 7.68 -11.42
CA ILE A 233 18.82 7.71 -11.20
C ILE A 233 19.21 8.90 -10.30
N LEU A 234 18.52 10.04 -10.48
CA LEU A 234 18.76 11.23 -9.65
C LEU A 234 17.96 11.20 -8.35
N ALA A 235 16.72 10.68 -8.39
CA ALA A 235 15.82 10.73 -7.24
C ALA A 235 16.20 9.71 -6.16
N ALA A 236 16.41 8.44 -6.53
CA ALA A 236 16.55 7.36 -5.55
C ALA A 236 17.74 7.51 -4.60
N PRO A 237 18.94 7.92 -5.04
CA PRO A 237 20.08 8.05 -4.14
C PRO A 237 19.93 9.13 -3.07
N VAL A 238 19.03 10.11 -3.29
CA VAL A 238 18.84 11.27 -2.43
C VAL A 238 17.52 11.21 -1.65
N ASP A 239 16.44 10.75 -2.31
CA ASP A 239 15.07 10.97 -1.86
C ASP A 239 14.30 9.69 -1.48
N ASP A 240 14.89 8.48 -1.53
CA ASP A 240 14.12 7.28 -1.20
C ASP A 240 13.63 7.37 0.26
N ARG A 241 14.06 6.58 1.13
CA ARG A 241 13.57 6.54 2.51
C ARG A 241 14.56 7.14 3.50
N ALA A 242 14.04 7.92 4.43
CA ALA A 242 14.82 8.49 5.52
C ALA A 242 14.00 8.56 6.81
N LEU A 243 14.70 8.63 7.94
CA LEU A 243 14.11 8.96 9.23
C LEU A 243 13.76 10.44 9.25
N GLY A 244 12.53 10.78 9.63
CA GLY A 244 12.14 12.18 9.67
C GLY A 244 10.75 12.43 10.20
N LEU A 245 10.41 13.70 10.22
CA LEU A 245 9.09 14.22 10.57
C LEU A 245 8.47 14.80 9.30
N ASN A 246 7.29 14.33 8.95
CA ASN A 246 6.56 14.74 7.76
C ASN A 246 5.15 15.21 8.11
N PHE A 247 4.74 16.31 7.53
CA PHE A 247 3.42 16.92 7.63
C PHE A 247 2.73 16.78 6.26
N GLN A 248 1.46 16.37 6.27
CA GLN A 248 0.70 16.20 5.05
C GLN A 248 -0.72 16.74 5.25
N HIS A 249 -1.10 17.68 4.41
CA HIS A 249 -2.44 18.26 4.33
C HIS A 249 -3.13 17.82 3.06
N PHE A 250 -4.38 17.36 3.20
CA PHE A 250 -5.27 17.07 2.10
C PHE A 250 -6.45 18.01 2.11
N SER A 251 -6.76 18.58 0.97
CA SER A 251 -8.04 19.19 0.72
C SER A 251 -8.67 18.55 -0.54
N GLU A 252 -9.82 19.04 -0.97
CA GLU A 252 -10.54 18.46 -2.10
C GLU A 252 -9.66 18.31 -3.35
N ASN A 253 -8.91 19.36 -3.71
CA ASN A 253 -8.09 19.39 -4.93
C ASN A 253 -6.59 19.60 -4.66
N TRP A 254 -6.18 19.72 -3.40
CA TRP A 254 -4.80 20.02 -3.04
C TRP A 254 -4.22 18.95 -2.12
N LEU A 255 -2.97 18.62 -2.36
CA LEU A 255 -2.11 17.91 -1.43
C LEU A 255 -0.88 18.77 -1.18
N VAL A 256 -0.58 19.02 0.08
CA VAL A 256 0.63 19.74 0.51
C VAL A 256 1.39 18.86 1.50
N GLN A 257 2.64 18.59 1.18
CA GLN A 257 3.55 17.80 2.02
C GLN A 257 4.79 18.62 2.32
N ALA A 258 5.28 18.54 3.56
CA ALA A 258 6.53 19.15 3.97
C ALA A 258 7.17 18.31 5.07
N GLY A 259 8.49 18.10 4.99
CA GLY A 259 9.18 17.27 5.97
C GLY A 259 10.63 17.67 6.18
N ALA A 260 11.13 17.28 7.35
CA ALA A 260 12.55 17.33 7.70
C ALA A 260 13.04 15.90 7.97
N PHE A 261 14.14 15.53 7.38
CA PHE A 261 14.66 14.17 7.35
C PHE A 261 16.14 14.13 7.67
N GLY A 262 16.58 13.09 8.34
CA GLY A 262 17.97 12.68 8.46
C GLY A 262 18.34 11.67 7.38
N ASP A 263 19.13 10.69 7.76
CA ASP A 263 19.49 9.57 6.90
C ASP A 263 18.54 8.37 7.13
N SER A 264 18.79 7.26 6.45
CA SER A 264 18.00 6.03 6.62
C SER A 264 18.39 5.30 7.92
N VAL A 265 17.59 4.28 8.31
CA VAL A 265 17.81 3.41 9.49
C VAL A 265 19.15 2.66 9.49
N ALA A 266 19.91 2.67 8.42
CA ALA A 266 21.23 2.04 8.40
C ALA A 266 22.13 2.74 9.41
N ALA A 267 22.36 2.07 10.54
CA ALA A 267 23.28 2.59 11.54
C ALA A 267 24.67 2.75 10.93
N SER A 268 25.21 3.96 10.95
CA SER A 268 26.63 4.19 10.73
C SER A 268 27.38 3.67 11.95
N SER A 269 27.74 2.38 11.96
CA SER A 269 28.51 1.83 13.04
C SER A 269 29.96 2.30 12.94
N GLY A 270 30.38 3.16 13.85
CA GLY A 270 31.79 3.33 14.19
C GLY A 270 32.56 4.45 13.53
N THR A 271 31.91 5.39 12.85
CA THR A 271 32.55 6.63 12.42
C THR A 271 32.01 7.80 13.26
N ASN A 272 32.89 8.63 13.79
CA ASN A 272 32.53 9.90 14.48
C ASN A 272 32.08 10.93 13.43
N VAL A 273 30.95 10.66 12.78
CA VAL A 273 30.44 11.46 11.65
C VAL A 273 29.05 11.93 12.02
N ASP A 274 28.79 13.23 11.87
CA ASP A 274 27.46 13.79 12.06
C ASP A 274 26.55 13.34 10.90
N GLU A 275 25.32 12.96 11.22
CA GLU A 275 24.30 12.59 10.25
C GLU A 275 23.93 13.76 9.33
N GLY A 276 23.67 13.48 8.06
CA GLY A 276 23.14 14.44 7.11
C GLY A 276 21.69 14.80 7.43
N TRP A 277 21.19 15.89 6.83
CA TRP A 277 19.80 16.29 6.97
C TRP A 277 19.23 16.82 5.65
N ALA A 278 17.91 16.78 5.54
CA ALA A 278 17.17 17.30 4.39
C ALA A 278 15.90 18.01 4.83
N ILE A 279 15.49 18.98 4.04
CA ILE A 279 14.14 19.57 4.09
C ILE A 279 13.54 19.41 2.69
N ASN A 280 12.33 18.89 2.62
CA ASN A 280 11.65 18.76 1.35
C ASN A 280 10.17 19.12 1.45
N SER A 281 9.59 19.43 0.30
CA SER A 281 8.17 19.71 0.16
C SER A 281 7.66 19.27 -1.20
N ARG A 282 6.37 18.95 -1.27
CA ARG A 282 5.64 18.64 -2.49
C ARG A 282 4.25 19.25 -2.41
N VAL A 283 3.85 19.92 -3.48
CA VAL A 283 2.51 20.48 -3.63
C VAL A 283 1.90 19.91 -4.90
N VAL A 284 0.70 19.36 -4.77
CA VAL A 284 -0.08 18.84 -5.90
C VAL A 284 -1.40 19.59 -5.99
N PHE A 285 -1.76 19.97 -7.19
CA PHE A 285 -3.05 20.55 -7.53
C PHE A 285 -3.77 19.71 -8.57
N ASN A 286 -5.00 19.34 -8.27
CA ASN A 286 -5.87 18.56 -9.15
C ASN A 286 -7.06 19.42 -9.61
N PRO A 287 -6.93 20.24 -10.69
CA PRO A 287 -8.05 21.04 -11.17
C PRO A 287 -9.25 20.21 -11.62
N ILE A 288 -9.01 18.96 -12.00
CA ILE A 288 -10.05 17.97 -12.26
C ILE A 288 -9.69 16.72 -11.46
N LEU A 289 -10.58 16.30 -10.57
CA LEU A 289 -10.44 15.10 -9.76
C LEU A 289 -11.78 14.34 -9.70
N GLU A 290 -12.02 13.54 -10.72
CA GLU A 290 -13.18 12.67 -10.84
C GLU A 290 -12.73 11.20 -10.89
N LYS A 291 -13.65 10.28 -10.73
CA LYS A 291 -13.35 8.84 -10.76
C LYS A 291 -12.67 8.37 -12.05
N THR A 292 -13.00 9.00 -13.20
CA THR A 292 -12.53 8.64 -14.54
C THR A 292 -11.86 9.78 -15.28
N LYS A 293 -11.71 10.95 -14.65
CA LYS A 293 -11.04 12.10 -15.22
C LYS A 293 -10.15 12.75 -14.18
N LEU A 294 -8.92 13.00 -14.56
CA LEU A 294 -7.91 13.61 -13.71
C LEU A 294 -7.07 14.60 -14.51
N ILE A 295 -6.77 15.72 -13.88
CA ILE A 295 -5.60 16.54 -14.20
C ILE A 295 -4.83 16.68 -12.89
N HIS A 296 -3.57 16.29 -12.91
CA HIS A 296 -2.63 16.39 -11.81
C HIS A 296 -1.47 17.28 -12.23
N LEU A 297 -1.18 18.28 -11.43
CA LEU A 297 -0.03 19.16 -11.54
C LEU A 297 0.70 19.16 -10.22
N GLY A 298 1.99 18.86 -10.22
CA GLY A 298 2.81 18.79 -9.02
C GLY A 298 4.11 19.56 -9.15
N VAL A 299 4.57 20.08 -8.02
CA VAL A 299 5.90 20.64 -7.86
C VAL A 299 6.49 20.15 -6.54
N SER A 300 7.74 19.76 -6.57
CA SER A 300 8.47 19.32 -5.37
C SER A 300 9.85 19.96 -5.30
N GLY A 301 10.36 20.14 -4.10
CA GLY A 301 11.70 20.65 -3.85
C GLY A 301 12.35 19.95 -2.68
N ASN A 302 13.64 19.72 -2.78
CA ASN A 302 14.48 19.17 -1.74
C ASN A 302 15.76 19.97 -1.59
N TYR A 303 16.17 20.19 -0.36
CA TYR A 303 17.51 20.65 -0.01
C TYR A 303 18.10 19.66 1.00
N ARG A 304 19.22 19.05 0.65
CA ARG A 304 19.94 18.10 1.50
C ARG A 304 21.36 18.57 1.74
N GLN A 305 21.75 18.59 2.98
CA GLN A 305 23.14 18.64 3.38
C GLN A 305 23.57 17.23 3.78
N PRO A 306 24.36 16.55 2.95
CA PRO A 306 24.95 15.28 3.32
C PRO A 306 25.87 15.45 4.52
N ASP A 307 26.16 14.35 5.19
CA ASP A 307 26.96 14.28 6.41
C ASP A 307 27.98 15.40 6.64
N GLY A 308 28.02 15.92 7.88
CA GLY A 308 28.72 17.15 8.27
C GLY A 308 30.23 17.05 8.47
N ASN A 309 30.84 15.86 8.47
CA ASN A 309 32.28 15.78 8.77
C ASN A 309 33.15 15.95 7.51
N LYS A 310 33.56 17.19 7.28
CA LYS A 310 34.43 17.60 6.16
C LYS A 310 35.82 16.97 6.16
N ASN A 311 36.19 16.22 7.20
CA ASN A 311 37.55 15.70 7.39
C ASN A 311 37.68 14.20 7.13
N VAL A 312 36.58 13.46 6.87
CA VAL A 312 36.60 12.02 6.58
C VAL A 312 36.28 11.78 5.12
N LEU A 313 37.30 11.52 4.34
CA LEU A 313 37.31 11.41 2.87
C LEU A 313 36.42 10.30 2.28
N ALA A 314 35.88 9.40 3.08
CA ALA A 314 35.16 8.21 2.60
C ALA A 314 33.63 8.24 2.81
N ALA A 315 33.08 9.23 3.50
CA ALA A 315 31.70 9.15 4.00
C ALA A 315 30.64 9.86 3.15
N LYS A 316 31.05 10.60 2.12
CA LYS A 316 30.17 11.54 1.39
C LYS A 316 30.11 11.34 -0.11
N ASN A 317 30.06 10.12 -0.57
CA ASN A 317 29.99 9.88 -2.00
C ASN A 317 28.54 9.70 -2.44
N LEU A 318 28.09 10.48 -3.40
CA LEU A 318 26.83 10.31 -4.09
C LEU A 318 27.06 9.51 -5.37
N ARG A 319 26.56 8.28 -5.43
CA ARG A 319 26.71 7.43 -6.60
C ARG A 319 25.42 7.42 -7.42
N PHE A 320 25.57 7.63 -8.70
CA PHE A 320 24.55 7.45 -9.72
C PHE A 320 24.86 6.19 -10.50
N ASP A 321 23.95 5.23 -10.52
CA ASP A 321 24.10 4.00 -11.27
C ASP A 321 22.80 3.59 -11.95
N TYR A 322 22.93 2.90 -13.07
CA TYR A 322 21.81 2.35 -13.81
C TYR A 322 22.21 1.07 -14.52
N GLU A 323 21.41 0.05 -14.33
CA GLU A 323 21.46 -1.24 -15.00
C GLU A 323 20.22 -1.40 -15.89
N THR A 324 20.37 -2.07 -17.03
CA THR A 324 19.21 -2.35 -17.90
C THR A 324 18.21 -3.27 -17.22
N THR A 325 18.71 -4.29 -16.52
CA THR A 325 17.94 -5.17 -15.63
C THR A 325 18.74 -5.39 -14.35
N HIS A 326 18.06 -5.62 -13.24
CA HIS A 326 18.73 -5.91 -11.98
C HIS A 326 19.63 -7.17 -12.05
N MET A 327 19.29 -8.13 -12.92
CA MET A 327 20.08 -9.33 -13.16
C MET A 327 21.26 -9.11 -14.10
N SER A 328 21.29 -7.99 -14.84
CA SER A 328 22.33 -7.77 -15.86
C SER A 328 23.73 -7.64 -15.29
N ASN A 329 23.89 -7.15 -14.06
CA ASN A 329 25.17 -6.78 -13.44
C ASN A 329 26.01 -5.88 -14.33
N LEU A 330 25.38 -5.14 -15.22
CA LEU A 330 26.04 -4.27 -16.19
C LEU A 330 25.52 -2.83 -16.01
N ASN A 331 26.28 -2.03 -15.28
CA ASN A 331 25.99 -0.61 -15.12
C ASN A 331 26.30 0.15 -16.42
N LEU A 332 25.26 0.66 -17.07
CA LEU A 332 25.39 1.56 -18.22
C LEU A 332 25.70 2.99 -17.77
N ILE A 333 25.30 3.36 -16.58
CA ILE A 333 25.74 4.53 -15.83
C ILE A 333 26.36 4.03 -14.53
N ASP A 334 27.52 4.57 -14.18
CA ASP A 334 28.18 4.33 -12.89
C ASP A 334 29.15 5.49 -12.61
N LYS A 335 28.65 6.46 -11.90
CA LYS A 335 29.42 7.65 -11.61
C LYS A 335 29.22 8.11 -10.17
N THR A 336 30.32 8.44 -9.54
CA THR A 336 30.32 8.96 -8.18
C THR A 336 30.68 10.44 -8.18
N VAL A 337 29.91 11.22 -7.43
CA VAL A 337 30.25 12.60 -7.05
C VAL A 337 30.87 12.53 -5.66
N ASP A 338 32.13 12.89 -5.61
CA ASP A 338 32.89 12.89 -4.36
C ASP A 338 32.58 14.15 -3.55
N ASN A 339 32.38 13.96 -2.24
CA ASN A 339 32.26 15.02 -1.26
C ASN A 339 31.25 16.14 -1.60
N PRO A 340 29.98 15.82 -1.93
CA PRO A 340 28.95 16.82 -2.14
C PRO A 340 28.74 17.63 -0.85
N ASN A 341 28.72 18.96 -0.96
CA ASN A 341 28.53 19.87 0.15
C ASN A 341 27.04 20.11 0.46
N ASN A 342 26.28 20.33 -0.60
CA ASN A 342 24.82 20.33 -0.54
C ASN A 342 24.24 19.87 -1.89
N ILE A 343 22.97 19.42 -1.83
CA ILE A 343 22.20 18.97 -2.99
C ILE A 343 20.85 19.69 -2.94
N SER A 344 20.52 20.36 -4.04
CA SER A 344 19.21 20.98 -4.23
C SER A 344 18.50 20.30 -5.40
N GLN A 345 17.19 20.04 -5.26
CA GLN A 345 16.39 19.43 -6.31
C GLN A 345 15.08 20.19 -6.52
N LEU A 346 14.65 20.24 -7.77
CA LEU A 346 13.34 20.72 -8.20
C LEU A 346 12.68 19.64 -9.05
N GLY A 347 11.50 19.19 -8.68
CA GLY A 347 10.68 18.24 -9.42
C GLY A 347 9.42 18.90 -9.96
N LEU A 348 9.05 18.60 -11.19
CA LEU A 348 7.79 19.00 -11.84
C LEU A 348 7.02 17.76 -12.26
N GLU A 349 5.70 17.74 -12.05
CA GLU A 349 4.82 16.61 -12.34
C GLU A 349 3.60 17.09 -13.13
N ALA A 350 3.24 16.39 -14.20
CA ALA A 350 2.02 16.68 -14.96
C ALA A 350 1.42 15.38 -15.50
N PHE A 351 0.17 15.07 -15.07
CA PHE A 351 -0.54 13.87 -15.52
C PHE A 351 -1.99 14.16 -15.82
N GLY A 352 -2.53 13.40 -16.78
CA GLY A 352 -3.92 13.41 -17.15
C GLY A 352 -4.49 12.01 -17.28
N MET A 353 -5.78 11.86 -16.97
CA MET A 353 -6.53 10.61 -17.19
C MET A 353 -7.91 10.94 -17.75
N LEU A 354 -8.34 10.18 -18.77
CA LEU A 354 -9.68 10.24 -19.33
C LEU A 354 -10.17 8.82 -19.65
N GLY A 355 -11.05 8.31 -18.78
CA GLY A 355 -11.52 6.92 -18.88
C GLY A 355 -10.35 5.93 -18.82
N PRO A 356 -10.20 5.05 -19.81
CA PRO A 356 -9.13 4.05 -19.85
C PRO A 356 -7.76 4.59 -20.28
N PHE A 357 -7.65 5.86 -20.63
CA PHE A 357 -6.40 6.48 -21.07
C PHE A 357 -5.79 7.32 -19.96
N SER A 358 -4.48 7.19 -19.76
CA SER A 358 -3.68 8.06 -18.91
C SER A 358 -2.38 8.44 -19.60
N THR A 359 -1.90 9.65 -19.33
CA THR A 359 -0.62 10.14 -19.85
C THR A 359 -0.04 11.15 -18.89
N GLY A 360 1.26 11.32 -18.92
CA GLY A 360 1.94 12.30 -18.09
C GLY A 360 3.44 12.10 -18.08
N GLY A 361 4.08 12.76 -17.13
CA GLY A 361 5.52 12.68 -16.96
C GLY A 361 6.02 13.57 -15.86
N GLU A 362 7.28 13.43 -15.58
CA GLU A 362 8.02 14.23 -14.59
C GLU A 362 9.32 14.75 -15.20
N TYR A 363 9.78 15.86 -14.64
CA TYR A 363 11.10 16.43 -14.88
C TYR A 363 11.75 16.73 -13.52
N MET A 364 13.01 16.38 -13.36
CA MET A 364 13.81 16.68 -12.19
C MET A 364 15.09 17.40 -12.58
N GLN A 365 15.34 18.51 -11.91
CA GLN A 365 16.61 19.22 -11.95
C GLN A 365 17.31 19.06 -10.61
N MET A 366 18.60 18.72 -10.64
CA MET A 366 19.45 18.58 -9.46
C MET A 366 20.66 19.49 -9.59
N TRP A 367 20.97 20.21 -8.53
CA TRP A 367 22.18 21.00 -8.37
C TRP A 367 22.97 20.43 -7.19
N ILE A 368 24.27 20.23 -7.40
CA ILE A 368 25.17 19.71 -6.38
C ILE A 368 26.32 20.71 -6.26
N ASP A 369 26.43 21.32 -5.08
CA ASP A 369 27.60 22.08 -4.68
C ASP A 369 28.65 21.10 -4.16
N GLN A 370 29.80 21.04 -4.81
CA GLN A 370 30.92 20.23 -4.37
C GLN A 370 31.81 21.03 -3.46
N GLY A 371 32.10 20.47 -2.30
CA GLY A 371 33.21 20.95 -1.47
C GLY A 371 34.55 20.83 -2.18
N THR A 372 35.67 21.17 -1.53
CA THR A 372 37.01 21.05 -2.10
C THR A 372 37.21 19.64 -2.65
N PRO A 373 37.44 19.46 -3.96
CA PRO A 373 37.58 18.14 -4.56
C PRO A 373 38.77 17.38 -3.93
N VAL A 374 38.52 16.14 -3.56
CA VAL A 374 39.54 15.25 -3.01
C VAL A 374 40.44 14.74 -4.12
N SER A 375 39.95 14.72 -5.35
CA SER A 375 40.73 14.33 -6.53
C SER A 375 40.71 15.43 -7.57
N GLN A 376 41.84 15.65 -8.23
CA GLN A 376 41.98 16.61 -9.33
C GLN A 376 41.15 16.25 -10.58
N GLN A 377 40.35 15.20 -10.51
CA GLN A 377 39.56 14.71 -11.65
C GLN A 377 38.27 15.52 -11.89
N ASN A 378 37.87 16.39 -10.98
CA ASN A 378 36.67 17.20 -11.14
C ASN A 378 36.92 18.66 -10.72
N PRO A 379 37.37 19.52 -11.66
CA PRO A 379 37.66 20.93 -11.36
C PRO A 379 36.42 21.82 -11.24
N ASN A 380 35.22 21.32 -11.55
CA ASN A 380 33.97 22.07 -11.39
C ASN A 380 33.44 21.86 -9.98
N ASN A 381 33.19 22.95 -9.26
CA ASN A 381 32.68 22.90 -7.90
C ASN A 381 31.16 22.71 -7.84
N ASP A 382 30.44 23.00 -8.92
CA ASP A 382 28.97 22.93 -8.97
C ASP A 382 28.55 22.06 -10.16
N LEU A 383 27.61 21.17 -9.94
CA LEU A 383 27.05 20.31 -10.97
C LEU A 383 25.56 20.59 -11.15
N SER A 384 25.11 20.56 -12.41
CA SER A 384 23.72 20.70 -12.80
C SER A 384 23.29 19.50 -13.65
N LEU A 385 22.50 18.61 -13.05
CA LEU A 385 22.09 17.33 -13.61
C LEU A 385 20.59 17.29 -13.76
N ASN A 386 20.09 16.58 -14.77
CA ASN A 386 18.65 16.46 -14.96
C ASN A 386 18.20 15.07 -15.40
N GLY A 387 16.93 14.77 -15.13
CA GLY A 387 16.26 13.58 -15.59
C GLY A 387 14.79 13.83 -15.85
N TRP A 388 14.20 13.04 -16.75
CA TRP A 388 12.80 13.21 -17.13
C TRP A 388 12.22 11.91 -17.67
N TYR A 389 10.89 11.85 -17.70
CA TYR A 389 10.17 10.87 -18.49
C TYR A 389 8.82 11.41 -18.94
N ALA A 390 8.31 10.80 -20.01
CA ALA A 390 6.93 10.94 -20.46
C ALA A 390 6.36 9.54 -20.72
N GLU A 391 5.12 9.32 -20.32
CA GLU A 391 4.46 8.03 -20.45
C GLU A 391 2.99 8.17 -20.86
N ALA A 392 2.46 7.12 -21.47
CA ALA A 392 1.06 6.98 -21.77
C ALA A 392 0.62 5.53 -21.59
N ALA A 393 -0.61 5.33 -21.17
CA ALA A 393 -1.19 4.01 -21.00
C ALA A 393 -2.64 3.96 -21.49
N TRP A 394 -3.02 2.77 -21.92
CA TRP A 394 -4.37 2.44 -22.34
C TRP A 394 -4.80 1.10 -21.76
N THR A 395 -5.86 1.12 -20.95
CA THR A 395 -6.52 -0.10 -20.48
C THR A 395 -7.47 -0.60 -21.55
N LEU A 396 -7.07 -1.66 -22.26
CA LEU A 396 -7.80 -2.21 -23.42
C LEU A 396 -9.19 -2.73 -23.03
N THR A 397 -9.37 -3.14 -21.79
CA THR A 397 -10.62 -3.66 -21.23
C THR A 397 -11.56 -2.57 -20.72
N GLY A 398 -11.12 -1.31 -20.70
CA GLY A 398 -11.96 -0.14 -20.46
C GLY A 398 -11.98 0.40 -19.03
N GLU A 399 -11.28 -0.23 -18.08
CA GLU A 399 -11.15 0.27 -16.72
C GLU A 399 -10.32 1.57 -16.66
N SER A 400 -10.61 2.42 -15.69
CA SER A 400 -9.80 3.61 -15.37
C SER A 400 -8.88 3.30 -14.19
N ARG A 401 -7.66 3.80 -14.23
CA ARG A 401 -6.74 3.74 -13.08
C ARG A 401 -7.34 4.50 -11.89
N LYS A 402 -7.09 4.03 -10.69
CA LYS A 402 -7.45 4.75 -9.48
C LYS A 402 -6.39 5.79 -9.16
N TYR A 403 -6.82 6.92 -8.61
CA TYR A 403 -5.93 7.94 -8.10
C TYR A 403 -6.29 8.26 -6.66
N LYS A 404 -5.29 8.35 -5.80
CA LYS A 404 -5.47 8.66 -4.38
C LYS A 404 -4.17 9.18 -3.77
N ASP A 405 -4.28 10.20 -2.92
CA ASP A 405 -3.16 10.74 -2.13
C ASP A 405 -1.98 11.18 -3.03
N GLY A 406 -2.28 11.86 -4.16
CA GLY A 406 -1.27 12.37 -5.07
C GLY A 406 -0.58 11.30 -5.93
N ASN A 407 -1.11 10.07 -6.03
CA ASN A 407 -0.50 8.96 -6.79
C ASN A 407 -1.54 8.09 -7.47
N PHE A 408 -1.17 7.48 -8.60
CA PHE A 408 -1.95 6.38 -9.18
C PHE A 408 -1.85 5.12 -8.30
N LYS A 409 -2.89 4.30 -8.37
CA LYS A 409 -3.01 3.05 -7.64
C LYS A 409 -3.22 1.88 -8.58
N TYR A 410 -3.04 0.69 -8.06
CA TYR A 410 -3.26 -0.56 -8.75
C TYR A 410 -4.58 -0.58 -9.51
N LEU A 411 -4.55 -1.02 -10.78
CA LEU A 411 -5.74 -1.19 -11.60
C LEU A 411 -6.52 -2.42 -11.09
N GLU A 412 -7.77 -2.23 -10.72
CA GLU A 412 -8.65 -3.33 -10.35
C GLU A 412 -9.52 -3.73 -11.54
N PRO A 413 -9.44 -5.00 -12.01
CA PRO A 413 -10.30 -5.46 -13.08
C PRO A 413 -11.78 -5.45 -12.65
N ALA A 414 -12.65 -5.00 -13.55
CA ALA A 414 -14.10 -5.01 -13.32
C ALA A 414 -14.61 -6.45 -13.13
N ASN A 415 -14.04 -7.39 -13.89
CA ASN A 415 -14.32 -8.82 -13.79
C ASN A 415 -12.99 -9.58 -13.63
N PRO A 416 -12.74 -10.21 -12.46
CA PRO A 416 -11.56 -11.05 -12.28
C PRO A 416 -11.48 -12.17 -13.32
N PHE A 417 -10.27 -12.59 -13.66
CA PHE A 417 -10.03 -13.71 -14.58
C PHE A 417 -10.69 -14.99 -14.07
N SER A 418 -11.46 -15.63 -14.94
CA SER A 418 -12.12 -16.89 -14.66
C SER A 418 -12.45 -17.63 -15.97
N LEU A 419 -11.78 -18.73 -16.21
CA LEU A 419 -12.09 -19.59 -17.37
C LEU A 419 -13.53 -20.10 -17.33
N LYS A 420 -14.06 -20.39 -16.12
CA LYS A 420 -15.42 -20.88 -15.94
C LYS A 420 -16.46 -19.84 -16.35
N ASN A 421 -16.20 -18.57 -16.11
CA ASN A 421 -17.12 -17.46 -16.39
C ASN A 421 -16.79 -16.76 -17.70
N GLY A 422 -15.73 -17.16 -18.42
CA GLY A 422 -15.30 -16.53 -19.66
C GLY A 422 -14.79 -15.09 -19.47
N THR A 423 -14.30 -14.74 -18.26
CA THR A 423 -13.76 -13.41 -17.97
C THR A 423 -12.24 -13.41 -17.97
N TRP A 424 -11.63 -12.32 -18.45
CA TRP A 424 -10.19 -12.25 -18.73
C TRP A 424 -9.41 -11.33 -17.78
N GLY A 425 -10.05 -10.72 -16.77
CA GLY A 425 -9.40 -9.68 -15.98
C GLY A 425 -9.28 -8.37 -16.75
N ALA A 426 -8.29 -7.55 -16.43
CA ALA A 426 -8.00 -6.32 -17.14
C ALA A 426 -6.64 -6.37 -17.84
N VAL A 427 -6.54 -5.76 -19.02
CA VAL A 427 -5.29 -5.66 -19.80
C VAL A 427 -4.99 -4.19 -20.04
N GLU A 428 -3.79 -3.77 -19.67
CA GLU A 428 -3.25 -2.44 -19.85
C GLU A 428 -1.99 -2.51 -20.71
N THR A 429 -1.85 -1.59 -21.66
CA THR A 429 -0.64 -1.37 -22.43
C THR A 429 -0.07 0.00 -22.09
N ALA A 430 1.25 0.12 -22.01
CA ALA A 430 1.91 1.38 -21.71
C ALA A 430 3.18 1.57 -22.53
N ILE A 431 3.53 2.83 -22.73
CA ILE A 431 4.75 3.29 -23.37
C ILE A 431 5.38 4.38 -22.50
N ARG A 432 6.70 4.34 -22.35
CA ARG A 432 7.46 5.39 -21.66
C ARG A 432 8.74 5.71 -22.44
N TYR A 433 9.02 7.00 -22.59
CA TYR A 433 10.31 7.48 -23.02
C TYR A 433 10.93 8.29 -21.89
N SER A 434 12.16 7.96 -21.51
CA SER A 434 12.83 8.56 -20.36
C SER A 434 14.29 8.88 -20.67
N GLY A 435 14.83 9.87 -19.97
CA GLY A 435 16.22 10.28 -20.11
C GLY A 435 16.82 10.79 -18.81
N ALA A 436 18.13 10.66 -18.69
CA ALA A 436 18.93 11.28 -17.64
C ALA A 436 20.23 11.81 -18.24
N ASP A 437 20.54 13.09 -17.95
CA ASP A 437 21.80 13.73 -18.32
C ASP A 437 22.58 14.07 -17.05
N LEU A 438 23.66 13.34 -16.86
CA LEU A 438 24.58 13.47 -15.74
C LEU A 438 25.90 14.11 -16.17
N ASN A 439 25.93 14.77 -17.33
CA ASN A 439 27.10 15.48 -17.80
C ASN A 439 27.02 16.96 -17.45
N ASP A 440 28.08 17.51 -16.88
CA ASP A 440 28.21 18.95 -16.68
C ASP A 440 29.72 19.36 -16.78
N GLY A 441 30.01 20.21 -17.74
CA GLY A 441 31.37 20.66 -17.98
C GLY A 441 32.39 19.50 -18.15
N SER A 442 33.35 19.40 -17.22
CA SER A 442 34.33 18.32 -17.17
C SER A 442 33.80 17.05 -16.48
N PHE A 443 32.72 17.13 -15.72
CA PHE A 443 32.09 15.97 -15.12
C PHE A 443 31.33 15.19 -16.21
N LYS A 444 31.77 13.97 -16.46
CA LYS A 444 31.21 13.06 -17.44
C LYS A 444 30.52 11.91 -16.70
N GLY A 445 29.29 12.16 -16.26
CA GLY A 445 28.49 11.19 -15.50
C GLY A 445 27.71 10.22 -16.38
N GLY A 446 27.57 10.55 -17.65
CA GLY A 446 26.81 9.81 -18.65
C GLY A 446 25.51 10.50 -19.05
N ASN A 447 25.07 10.24 -20.28
CA ASN A 447 23.76 10.62 -20.80
C ASN A 447 23.09 9.36 -21.37
N ILE A 448 21.87 9.09 -20.95
CA ILE A 448 21.15 7.88 -21.36
C ILE A 448 19.68 8.20 -21.65
N GLN A 449 19.12 7.55 -22.67
CA GLN A 449 17.70 7.61 -23.00
C GLN A 449 17.16 6.23 -23.31
N ASN A 450 15.97 5.91 -22.81
CA ASN A 450 15.31 4.62 -22.98
C ASN A 450 13.89 4.77 -23.51
N LEU A 451 13.49 3.85 -24.39
CA LEU A 451 12.11 3.57 -24.73
C LEU A 451 11.67 2.27 -24.06
N THR A 452 10.56 2.30 -23.32
CA THR A 452 9.99 1.12 -22.68
C THR A 452 8.55 0.91 -23.16
N LEU A 453 8.22 -0.32 -23.56
CA LEU A 453 6.86 -0.78 -23.84
C LEU A 453 6.47 -1.80 -22.78
N ALA A 454 5.23 -1.72 -22.30
CA ALA A 454 4.73 -2.61 -21.26
C ALA A 454 3.35 -3.18 -21.60
N VAL A 455 3.12 -4.41 -21.18
CA VAL A 455 1.80 -5.05 -21.14
C VAL A 455 1.57 -5.60 -19.74
N ASN A 456 0.49 -5.17 -19.11
CA ASN A 456 0.07 -5.61 -17.79
C ASN A 456 -1.22 -6.40 -17.90
N TRP A 457 -1.25 -7.61 -17.37
CA TRP A 457 -2.45 -8.43 -17.27
C TRP A 457 -2.83 -8.59 -15.80
N TYR A 458 -3.86 -7.86 -15.39
CA TYR A 458 -4.42 -7.90 -14.04
C TYR A 458 -5.44 -9.03 -13.97
N LEU A 459 -5.05 -10.17 -13.44
CA LEU A 459 -5.92 -11.34 -13.30
C LEU A 459 -7.03 -11.09 -12.26
N ASN A 460 -6.68 -10.41 -11.18
CA ASN A 460 -7.61 -9.98 -10.13
C ASN A 460 -6.98 -8.84 -9.32
N SER A 461 -7.60 -8.48 -8.20
CA SER A 461 -7.10 -7.40 -7.33
C SER A 461 -5.75 -7.68 -6.66
N ASN A 462 -5.24 -8.91 -6.74
CA ASN A 462 -4.04 -9.36 -6.04
C ASN A 462 -2.94 -9.88 -6.95
N VAL A 463 -3.30 -10.42 -8.12
CA VAL A 463 -2.37 -11.09 -9.02
C VAL A 463 -2.29 -10.37 -10.35
N ARG A 464 -1.07 -10.07 -10.77
CA ARG A 464 -0.75 -9.42 -12.04
C ARG A 464 0.43 -10.10 -12.71
N LEU A 465 0.37 -10.23 -14.03
CA LEU A 465 1.50 -10.57 -14.88
C LEU A 465 1.91 -9.32 -15.66
N MET A 466 3.20 -9.07 -15.78
CA MET A 466 3.75 -7.93 -16.51
C MET A 466 4.78 -8.42 -17.51
N ALA A 467 4.81 -7.78 -18.67
CA ALA A 467 5.83 -8.00 -19.69
C ALA A 467 6.30 -6.63 -20.18
N ASP A 468 7.59 -6.35 -20.04
CA ASP A 468 8.20 -5.11 -20.50
C ASP A 468 9.30 -5.42 -21.53
N TRP A 469 9.43 -4.51 -22.49
CA TRP A 469 10.56 -4.41 -23.38
C TRP A 469 11.16 -3.02 -23.27
N THR A 470 12.44 -2.94 -22.93
CA THR A 470 13.18 -1.69 -22.84
C THR A 470 14.32 -1.69 -23.84
N ARG A 471 14.43 -0.61 -24.60
CA ARG A 471 15.53 -0.33 -25.49
C ARG A 471 16.28 0.91 -25.08
N VAL A 472 17.60 0.81 -24.94
CA VAL A 472 18.47 1.97 -24.81
C VAL A 472 18.56 2.65 -26.19
N MET A 473 18.12 3.90 -26.25
CA MET A 473 18.03 4.69 -27.50
C MET A 473 19.25 5.59 -27.71
N SER A 474 19.86 6.02 -26.60
CA SER A 474 21.07 6.85 -26.59
C SER A 474 21.87 6.55 -25.34
N LEU A 475 23.18 6.48 -25.47
CA LEU A 475 24.11 6.29 -24.37
C LEU A 475 25.43 7.01 -24.69
N ASP A 476 25.84 7.90 -23.80
CA ASP A 476 27.08 8.66 -23.93
C ASP A 476 27.84 8.67 -22.59
N ASN A 477 29.17 8.70 -22.62
CA ASN A 477 30.05 8.68 -21.44
C ASN A 477 29.74 7.50 -20.46
N SER A 478 29.40 6.34 -21.01
CA SER A 478 29.17 5.13 -20.23
C SER A 478 30.46 4.51 -19.73
N PRO A 479 30.49 3.86 -18.55
CA PRO A 479 31.64 3.05 -18.10
C PRO A 479 31.86 1.80 -18.96
N VAL A 480 30.90 1.45 -19.81
CA VAL A 480 31.03 0.34 -20.77
C VAL A 480 31.02 0.90 -22.19
N SER A 481 31.83 0.32 -23.06
CA SER A 481 31.83 0.64 -24.50
C SER A 481 31.33 -0.56 -25.27
N THR A 482 30.77 -0.32 -26.48
CA THR A 482 30.51 -1.41 -27.41
C THR A 482 31.82 -1.77 -28.16
N THR A 483 32.00 -3.02 -28.54
CA THR A 483 33.19 -3.48 -29.29
C THR A 483 33.31 -2.80 -30.64
N ALA A 484 32.25 -2.24 -31.19
CA ALA A 484 32.23 -1.57 -32.48
C ALA A 484 32.81 -0.13 -32.45
N THR A 485 32.76 0.55 -31.30
CA THR A 485 33.16 1.94 -31.19
C THR A 485 33.69 2.22 -29.77
N PRO A 486 34.96 2.01 -29.46
CA PRO A 486 35.56 2.37 -28.17
C PRO A 486 35.28 3.84 -27.86
N GLY A 487 34.51 4.12 -26.80
CA GLY A 487 34.04 5.48 -26.46
C GLY A 487 32.91 6.02 -27.33
N GLY A 488 32.28 5.19 -28.15
CA GLY A 488 31.20 5.57 -29.03
C GLY A 488 29.78 5.31 -28.43
N SER A 489 28.86 5.99 -29.02
CA SER A 489 27.41 6.02 -28.66
C SER A 489 26.62 4.97 -29.41
N ASP A 490 26.92 3.68 -29.32
CA ASP A 490 26.04 2.69 -29.97
C ASP A 490 25.18 1.93 -28.95
N PRO A 491 23.96 2.39 -28.72
CA PRO A 491 23.06 1.94 -27.68
C PRO A 491 22.14 0.85 -28.19
N LEU A 492 22.54 -0.38 -28.24
CA LEU A 492 21.69 -1.42 -28.82
C LEU A 492 21.29 -2.53 -27.83
N THR A 493 21.22 -2.21 -26.53
CA THR A 493 20.70 -3.16 -25.56
C THR A 493 19.19 -3.15 -25.60
N ASN A 494 18.61 -4.32 -25.84
CA ASN A 494 17.21 -4.59 -25.60
C ASN A 494 17.12 -5.50 -24.39
N SER A 495 16.25 -5.16 -23.46
CA SER A 495 15.99 -5.95 -22.27
C SER A 495 14.52 -6.32 -22.23
N PHE A 496 14.25 -7.56 -21.91
CA PHE A 496 12.90 -8.11 -21.77
C PHE A 496 12.70 -8.54 -20.33
N TRP A 497 11.55 -8.22 -19.76
CA TRP A 497 11.12 -8.64 -18.44
C TRP A 497 9.81 -9.39 -18.52
N LEU A 498 9.72 -10.45 -17.73
CA LEU A 498 8.45 -11.02 -17.32
C LEU A 498 8.40 -10.98 -15.80
N ARG A 499 7.37 -10.38 -15.24
CA ARG A 499 7.15 -10.33 -13.79
C ARG A 499 5.83 -10.99 -13.42
N THR A 500 5.88 -11.85 -12.43
CA THR A 500 4.70 -12.30 -11.70
C THR A 500 4.62 -11.53 -10.39
N GLN A 501 3.49 -10.90 -10.13
CA GLN A 501 3.25 -10.14 -8.91
C GLN A 501 2.04 -10.69 -8.18
N ILE A 502 2.18 -10.89 -6.87
CA ILE A 502 1.08 -11.06 -5.93
C ILE A 502 1.20 -10.04 -4.81
N ALA A 503 0.09 -9.36 -4.46
CA ALA A 503 0.04 -8.39 -3.38
C ALA A 503 -1.27 -8.51 -2.60
N TYR A 504 -1.22 -8.37 -1.27
CA TYR A 504 -2.37 -8.54 -0.38
C TYR A 504 -2.30 -7.63 0.85
#